data_fbfba687dd006869f28af261e0c6d793
#
_entry.id   fbfba687dd006869f28af261e0c6d793
#
_cell.length_a   1.000
_cell.length_b   1.000
_cell.length_c   1.000
_cell.angle_alpha   90.00
_cell.angle_beta   90.00
_cell.angle_gamma   90.00
#
_symmetry.space_group_name_H-M   'P 1'
#
loop_
_entity.id
_entity.type
_entity.pdbx_description
1 polymer ?
#
loop_
_entity_poly.entity_id
_entity_poly.type
_entity_poly.pdbx_seq_one_letter_code
_entity_poly.pdbx_strand_id
1 'polypeptide(L)'
;EDDENLLKHTKSILEDFVNNIYTTKTSSEALDILLHKRIDVIICDILLKDENGIDFLKYIKSKNINTPAIVTTAHTDTQYLLDAIKLKVENYIVKPINIKELLNSLYDILLPIVQKKEIQKNNNVIKTISAISDGKQVEIVKYIINNLDNENLFTASYTNIMDNFSISKPTLIKLFKDLAEKNILTKVQHKTYRFNESTLESV
;
A
#
# COMPACT_ATOMS: atom_id res chain seq x y z
N GLU A 1 -12.96 -2.69 19.02
CA GLU A 1 -12.92 -1.93 20.27
C GLU A 1 -14.31 -1.39 20.57
N ASP A 2 -14.89 -1.71 21.71
CA ASP A 2 -16.25 -1.28 22.09
C ASP A 2 -16.22 0.02 22.92
N ASP A 3 -15.10 0.38 23.55
CA ASP A 3 -14.91 1.67 24.23
C ASP A 3 -14.80 2.82 23.20
N GLU A 4 -15.84 3.63 23.14
CA GLU A 4 -15.92 4.74 22.19
C GLU A 4 -14.86 5.82 22.41
N ASN A 5 -14.46 6.05 23.66
CA ASN A 5 -13.44 7.06 23.98
C ASN A 5 -12.07 6.57 23.54
N LEU A 6 -11.76 5.30 23.80
CA LEU A 6 -10.51 4.68 23.36
C LEU A 6 -10.44 4.61 21.82
N LEU A 7 -11.55 4.27 21.13
CA LEU A 7 -11.65 4.32 19.68
C LEU A 7 -11.35 5.71 19.12
N LYS A 8 -12.01 6.74 19.64
CA LYS A 8 -11.81 8.14 19.21
C LYS A 8 -10.38 8.60 19.45
N HIS A 9 -9.82 8.29 20.61
CA HIS A 9 -8.46 8.67 20.97
C HIS A 9 -7.43 7.99 20.06
N THR A 10 -7.52 6.67 19.92
CA THR A 10 -6.62 5.90 19.06
C THR A 10 -6.73 6.34 17.60
N LYS A 11 -7.96 6.57 17.11
CA LYS A 11 -8.20 7.08 15.76
C LYS A 11 -7.52 8.43 15.54
N SER A 12 -7.73 9.39 16.44
CA SER A 12 -7.14 10.73 16.34
C SER A 12 -5.62 10.71 16.28
N ILE A 13 -4.97 9.80 17.01
CA ILE A 13 -3.52 9.66 16.96
C ILE A 13 -3.07 9.06 15.62
N LEU A 14 -3.80 8.09 15.10
CA LEU A 14 -3.40 7.37 13.89
C LEU A 14 -3.70 8.14 12.60
N GLU A 15 -4.60 9.13 12.61
CA GLU A 15 -4.96 9.94 11.43
C GLU A 15 -3.75 10.66 10.80
N ASP A 16 -2.73 10.98 11.59
CA ASP A 16 -1.50 11.62 11.11
C ASP A 16 -0.54 10.63 10.40
N PHE A 17 -0.77 9.32 10.55
CA PHE A 17 0.17 8.28 10.09
C PHE A 17 -0.39 7.38 8.99
N VAL A 18 -1.70 7.34 8.79
CA VAL A 18 -2.35 6.46 7.82
C VAL A 18 -3.43 7.18 7.02
N ASN A 19 -3.65 6.76 5.77
CA ASN A 19 -4.57 7.46 4.86
C ASN A 19 -6.06 7.24 5.19
N ASN A 20 -6.42 6.04 5.64
CA ASN A 20 -7.82 5.69 5.93
C ASN A 20 -7.90 4.87 7.20
N ILE A 21 -8.83 5.25 8.08
CA ILE A 21 -9.13 4.53 9.31
C ILE A 21 -10.62 4.23 9.36
N TYR A 22 -10.94 2.97 9.54
CA TYR A 22 -12.31 2.51 9.77
C TYR A 22 -12.40 2.01 11.21
N THR A 23 -13.41 2.44 11.94
CA THR A 23 -13.63 2.04 13.33
C THR A 23 -14.93 1.29 13.45
N THR A 24 -14.94 0.21 14.22
CA THR A 24 -16.12 -0.62 14.48
C THR A 24 -16.16 -1.03 15.94
N LYS A 25 -17.37 -1.32 16.43
CA LYS A 25 -17.59 -1.80 17.79
C LYS A 25 -17.94 -3.29 17.84
N THR A 26 -18.26 -3.88 16.70
CA THR A 26 -18.69 -5.29 16.59
C THR A 26 -17.93 -6.03 15.50
N SER A 27 -17.83 -7.35 15.64
CA SER A 27 -17.24 -8.24 14.64
C SER A 27 -18.01 -8.22 13.31
N SER A 28 -19.32 -8.04 13.36
CA SER A 28 -20.17 -7.98 12.17
C SER A 28 -19.87 -6.76 11.31
N GLU A 29 -19.76 -5.57 11.91
CA GLU A 29 -19.38 -4.34 11.22
C GLU A 29 -17.97 -4.45 10.64
N ALA A 30 -17.02 -5.01 11.42
CA ALA A 30 -15.66 -5.22 10.98
C ALA A 30 -15.58 -6.16 9.77
N LEU A 31 -16.37 -7.24 9.77
CA LEU A 31 -16.44 -8.17 8.66
C LEU A 31 -16.98 -7.49 7.40
N ASP A 32 -18.05 -6.69 7.51
CA ASP A 32 -18.61 -5.96 6.37
C ASP A 32 -17.56 -5.04 5.73
N ILE A 33 -16.81 -4.31 6.53
CA ILE A 33 -15.70 -3.47 6.03
C ILE A 33 -14.63 -4.33 5.33
N LEU A 34 -14.22 -5.46 5.91
CA LEU A 34 -13.20 -6.33 5.33
C LEU A 34 -13.64 -6.95 3.99
N LEU A 35 -14.94 -7.13 3.79
CA LEU A 35 -15.49 -7.66 2.53
C LEU A 35 -15.58 -6.61 1.41
N HIS A 36 -15.76 -5.32 1.77
CA HIS A 36 -16.02 -4.26 0.80
C HIS A 36 -14.88 -3.26 0.65
N LYS A 37 -13.89 -3.28 1.56
CA LYS A 37 -12.75 -2.35 1.56
C LYS A 37 -11.45 -3.13 1.62
N ARG A 38 -10.43 -2.56 1.01
CA ARG A 38 -9.07 -3.06 1.18
C ARG A 38 -8.52 -2.57 2.52
N ILE A 39 -8.21 -3.50 3.40
CA ILE A 39 -7.64 -3.23 4.72
C ILE A 39 -6.24 -3.81 4.76
N ASP A 40 -5.25 -2.99 5.04
CA ASP A 40 -3.85 -3.39 5.09
C ASP A 40 -3.43 -3.89 6.49
N VAL A 41 -4.17 -3.50 7.57
CA VAL A 41 -3.94 -3.98 8.95
C VAL A 41 -5.19 -3.85 9.80
N ILE A 42 -5.39 -4.76 10.75
CA ILE A 42 -6.47 -4.76 11.75
C ILE A 42 -5.85 -4.50 13.12
N ILE A 43 -6.45 -3.60 13.91
CA ILE A 43 -6.19 -3.47 15.35
C ILE A 43 -7.44 -3.99 16.05
N CYS A 44 -7.32 -5.07 16.80
CA CYS A 44 -8.45 -5.79 17.37
C CYS A 44 -8.30 -5.93 18.89
N ASP A 45 -9.29 -5.47 19.65
CA ASP A 45 -9.37 -5.83 21.07
C ASP A 45 -9.78 -7.29 21.22
N ILE A 46 -9.23 -7.97 22.21
CA ILE A 46 -9.62 -9.35 22.56
C ILE A 46 -11.01 -9.37 23.16
N LEU A 47 -11.27 -8.52 24.14
CA LEU A 47 -12.52 -8.52 24.88
C LEU A 47 -13.38 -7.35 24.45
N LEU A 48 -14.35 -7.65 23.64
CA LEU A 48 -15.48 -6.79 23.31
C LEU A 48 -16.65 -7.15 24.25
N LYS A 49 -17.58 -6.23 24.44
CA LYS A 49 -18.67 -6.35 25.42
C LYS A 49 -19.39 -7.71 25.37
N ASP A 50 -19.72 -8.18 24.18
CA ASP A 50 -20.50 -9.41 23.95
C ASP A 50 -19.79 -10.39 23.01
N GLU A 51 -18.54 -10.14 22.61
CA GLU A 51 -17.80 -10.88 21.60
C GLU A 51 -16.33 -11.05 21.97
N ASN A 52 -15.66 -12.01 21.34
CA ASN A 52 -14.23 -12.24 21.52
C ASN A 52 -13.48 -11.97 20.20
N GLY A 53 -12.54 -10.98 20.24
CA GLY A 53 -11.74 -10.61 19.07
C GLY A 53 -10.86 -11.74 18.54
N ILE A 54 -10.40 -12.68 19.41
CA ILE A 54 -9.66 -13.87 18.95
C ILE A 54 -10.54 -14.78 18.11
N ASP A 55 -11.81 -14.97 18.49
CA ASP A 55 -12.73 -15.79 17.72
C ASP A 55 -13.11 -15.12 16.40
N PHE A 56 -13.24 -13.79 16.39
CA PHE A 56 -13.38 -13.03 15.14
C PHE A 56 -12.17 -13.23 14.22
N LEU A 57 -10.93 -13.13 14.72
CA LEU A 57 -9.74 -13.37 13.91
C LEU A 57 -9.64 -14.81 13.40
N LYS A 58 -10.06 -15.82 14.19
CA LYS A 58 -10.18 -17.21 13.74
C LYS A 58 -11.18 -17.31 12.58
N TYR A 59 -12.33 -16.66 12.74
CA TYR A 59 -13.39 -16.67 11.74
C TYR A 59 -12.95 -16.08 10.40
N ILE A 60 -12.37 -14.87 10.39
CA ILE A 60 -11.91 -14.24 9.14
C ILE A 60 -10.81 -15.06 8.46
N LYS A 61 -9.89 -15.66 9.23
CA LYS A 61 -8.88 -16.59 8.67
C LYS A 61 -9.51 -17.82 8.03
N SER A 62 -10.57 -18.38 8.61
CA SER A 62 -11.30 -19.50 8.01
C SER A 62 -11.95 -19.15 6.67
N LYS A 63 -12.18 -17.85 6.43
CA LYS A 63 -12.68 -17.30 5.17
C LYS A 63 -11.57 -16.88 4.19
N ASN A 64 -10.32 -17.26 4.47
CA ASN A 64 -9.14 -16.87 3.70
C ASN A 64 -8.85 -15.34 3.69
N ILE A 65 -9.37 -14.59 4.65
CA ILE A 65 -9.02 -13.20 4.88
C ILE A 65 -7.75 -13.18 5.73
N ASN A 66 -6.61 -12.90 5.11
CA ASN A 66 -5.28 -12.96 5.73
C ASN A 66 -4.72 -11.55 6.04
N THR A 67 -5.58 -10.59 6.35
CA THR A 67 -5.15 -9.26 6.75
C THR A 67 -4.34 -9.34 8.04
N PRO A 68 -3.13 -8.75 8.11
CA PRO A 68 -2.32 -8.69 9.33
C PRO A 68 -3.10 -8.09 10.50
N ALA A 69 -2.91 -8.60 11.70
CA ALA A 69 -3.63 -8.13 12.88
C ALA A 69 -2.68 -7.82 14.05
N ILE A 70 -2.91 -6.69 14.70
CA ILE A 70 -2.38 -6.33 16.00
C ILE A 70 -3.52 -6.55 17.01
N VAL A 71 -3.23 -7.27 18.07
CA VAL A 71 -4.21 -7.54 19.13
C VAL A 71 -3.94 -6.62 20.31
N THR A 72 -4.99 -5.98 20.83
CA THR A 72 -4.93 -5.18 22.06
C THR A 72 -5.74 -5.86 23.17
N THR A 73 -5.32 -5.73 24.42
CA THR A 73 -6.03 -6.35 25.54
C THR A 73 -5.73 -5.70 26.89
N ALA A 74 -6.70 -5.64 27.75
CA ALA A 74 -6.52 -5.29 29.17
C ALA A 74 -6.06 -6.48 30.01
N HIS A 75 -6.09 -7.71 29.47
CA HIS A 75 -5.81 -8.95 30.19
C HIS A 75 -4.51 -9.59 29.73
N THR A 76 -3.73 -10.06 30.70
CA THR A 76 -2.48 -10.83 30.51
C THR A 76 -2.71 -12.34 30.57
N ASP A 77 -3.94 -12.81 30.31
CA ASP A 77 -4.25 -14.23 30.36
C ASP A 77 -3.42 -14.99 29.33
N THR A 78 -2.68 -15.97 29.81
CA THR A 78 -1.77 -16.80 28.99
C THR A 78 -2.52 -17.51 27.87
N GLN A 79 -3.80 -17.85 28.04
CA GLN A 79 -4.58 -18.53 27.02
C GLN A 79 -4.82 -17.63 25.79
N TYR A 80 -5.15 -16.36 25.99
CA TYR A 80 -5.32 -15.41 24.89
C TYR A 80 -4.00 -15.15 24.15
N LEU A 81 -2.89 -15.08 24.87
CA LEU A 81 -1.58 -14.96 24.27
C LEU A 81 -1.23 -16.18 23.40
N LEU A 82 -1.47 -17.39 23.91
CA LEU A 82 -1.24 -18.62 23.17
C LEU A 82 -2.13 -18.70 21.89
N ASP A 83 -3.37 -18.28 21.97
CA ASP A 83 -4.27 -18.25 20.82
C ASP A 83 -3.85 -17.19 19.80
N ALA A 84 -3.41 -16.02 20.23
CA ALA A 84 -2.85 -14.99 19.36
C ALA A 84 -1.58 -15.50 18.62
N ILE A 85 -0.69 -16.20 19.30
CA ILE A 85 0.50 -16.84 18.70
C ILE A 85 0.09 -17.88 17.66
N LYS A 86 -0.87 -18.77 17.95
CA LYS A 86 -1.37 -19.78 17.01
C LYS A 86 -2.00 -19.13 15.77
N LEU A 87 -2.65 -17.99 15.94
CA LEU A 87 -3.23 -17.20 14.87
C LEU A 87 -2.18 -16.41 14.10
N LYS A 88 -0.91 -16.40 14.53
CA LYS A 88 0.16 -15.62 13.92
C LYS A 88 -0.26 -14.15 13.76
N VAL A 89 -0.77 -13.55 14.84
CA VAL A 89 -0.96 -12.10 14.88
C VAL A 89 0.40 -11.42 14.87
N GLU A 90 0.48 -10.24 14.27
CA GLU A 90 1.76 -9.55 14.08
C GLU A 90 2.30 -8.98 15.40
N ASN A 91 1.41 -8.51 16.27
CA ASN A 91 1.79 -8.05 17.61
C ASN A 91 0.63 -8.19 18.62
N TYR A 92 0.99 -8.19 19.91
CA TYR A 92 0.09 -8.28 21.05
C TYR A 92 0.44 -7.17 22.04
N ILE A 93 -0.43 -6.17 22.19
CA ILE A 93 -0.22 -4.96 22.96
C ILE A 93 -1.13 -4.95 24.19
N VAL A 94 -0.52 -4.84 25.38
CA VAL A 94 -1.27 -4.76 26.63
C VAL A 94 -1.73 -3.32 26.87
N LYS A 95 -2.99 -3.14 27.23
CA LYS A 95 -3.55 -1.82 27.61
C LYS A 95 -3.02 -1.38 29.00
N PRO A 96 -2.71 -0.10 29.23
CA PRO A 96 -2.97 1.03 28.32
C PRO A 96 -2.03 1.01 27.11
N ILE A 97 -2.59 1.29 25.93
CA ILE A 97 -1.87 1.23 24.65
C ILE A 97 -0.69 2.21 24.68
N ASN A 98 0.52 1.69 24.56
CA ASN A 98 1.72 2.49 24.34
C ASN A 98 1.73 2.90 22.85
N ILE A 99 1.57 4.20 22.58
CA ILE A 99 1.47 4.73 21.21
C ILE A 99 2.75 4.45 20.42
N LYS A 100 3.93 4.56 21.03
CA LYS A 100 5.19 4.27 20.35
C LYS A 100 5.27 2.80 19.92
N GLU A 101 4.82 1.88 20.77
CA GLU A 101 4.78 0.44 20.47
C GLU A 101 3.79 0.16 19.34
N LEU A 102 2.60 0.76 19.38
CA LEU A 102 1.60 0.64 18.32
C LEU A 102 2.12 1.17 16.98
N LEU A 103 2.74 2.36 16.96
CA LEU A 103 3.30 2.94 15.74
C LEU A 103 4.45 2.11 15.18
N ASN A 104 5.34 1.57 16.02
CA ASN A 104 6.40 0.67 15.57
C ASN A 104 5.80 -0.60 14.95
N SER A 105 4.80 -1.21 15.59
CA SER A 105 4.12 -2.40 15.05
C SER A 105 3.46 -2.13 13.69
N LEU A 106 2.81 -0.97 13.54
CA LEU A 106 2.22 -0.54 12.27
C LEU A 106 3.29 -0.33 11.20
N TYR A 107 4.41 0.30 11.55
CA TYR A 107 5.52 0.52 10.63
C TYR A 107 6.09 -0.82 10.13
N ASP A 108 6.36 -1.77 11.02
CA ASP A 108 6.92 -3.08 10.68
C ASP A 108 5.98 -3.89 9.77
N ILE A 109 4.66 -3.77 9.95
CA ILE A 109 3.66 -4.43 9.12
C ILE A 109 3.50 -3.74 7.75
N LEU A 110 3.42 -2.41 7.74
CA LEU A 110 3.06 -1.66 6.53
C LEU A 110 4.24 -1.43 5.59
N LEU A 111 5.47 -1.28 6.11
CA LEU A 111 6.65 -1.03 5.29
C LEU A 111 6.88 -2.11 4.22
N PRO A 112 6.87 -3.43 4.52
CA PRO A 112 7.00 -4.46 3.50
C PRO A 112 5.88 -4.44 2.45
N ILE A 113 4.66 -4.08 2.87
CA ILE A 113 3.51 -3.98 1.96
C ILE A 113 3.71 -2.84 0.95
N VAL A 114 4.13 -1.67 1.43
CA VAL A 114 4.42 -0.50 0.59
C VAL A 114 5.57 -0.80 -0.37
N GLN A 115 6.69 -1.34 0.13
CA GLN A 115 7.84 -1.70 -0.69
C GLN A 115 7.48 -2.74 -1.76
N LYS A 116 6.70 -3.76 -1.42
CA LYS A 116 6.25 -4.77 -2.38
C LYS A 116 5.36 -4.18 -3.48
N LYS A 117 4.44 -3.27 -3.12
CA LYS A 117 3.60 -2.56 -4.11
C LYS A 117 4.48 -1.74 -5.07
N GLU A 118 5.45 -1.02 -4.54
CA GLU A 118 6.35 -0.18 -5.33
C GLU A 118 7.23 -1.00 -6.27
N ILE A 119 7.81 -2.11 -5.78
CA ILE A 119 8.58 -3.05 -6.60
C ILE A 119 7.72 -3.68 -7.69
N GLN A 120 6.49 -4.10 -7.37
CA GLN A 120 5.58 -4.69 -8.37
C GLN A 120 5.18 -3.67 -9.45
N LYS A 121 4.88 -2.43 -9.04
CA LYS A 121 4.60 -1.32 -9.96
C LYS A 121 5.76 -1.12 -10.93
N ASN A 122 6.97 -0.99 -10.42
CA ASN A 122 8.18 -0.80 -11.22
C ASN A 122 8.46 -1.99 -12.15
N ASN A 123 8.28 -3.22 -11.67
CA ASN A 123 8.48 -4.43 -12.48
C ASN A 123 7.45 -4.58 -13.61
N ASN A 124 6.19 -4.24 -13.37
CA ASN A 124 5.15 -4.29 -14.40
C ASN A 124 5.41 -3.25 -15.48
N VAL A 125 5.81 -2.04 -15.09
CA VAL A 125 6.24 -1.00 -16.02
C VAL A 125 7.40 -1.49 -16.89
N ILE A 126 8.45 -2.04 -16.27
CA ILE A 126 9.63 -2.56 -16.97
C ILE A 126 9.24 -3.71 -17.93
N LYS A 127 8.38 -4.64 -17.51
CA LYS A 127 7.91 -5.76 -18.36
C LYS A 127 7.13 -5.25 -19.58
N THR A 128 6.20 -4.32 -19.38
CA THR A 128 5.40 -3.75 -20.47
C THR A 128 6.29 -3.04 -21.49
N ILE A 129 7.31 -2.33 -21.02
CA ILE A 129 8.25 -1.62 -21.87
C ILE A 129 9.23 -2.57 -22.56
N SER A 130 9.72 -3.59 -21.87
CA SER A 130 10.62 -4.60 -22.46
C SER A 130 9.96 -5.41 -23.58
N ALA A 131 8.64 -5.56 -23.56
CA ALA A 131 7.88 -6.20 -24.61
C ALA A 131 7.72 -5.32 -25.88
N ILE A 132 8.13 -4.04 -25.84
CA ILE A 132 7.83 -3.05 -26.85
C ILE A 132 9.11 -2.51 -27.53
N SER A 133 10.29 -2.62 -26.87
CA SER A 133 11.41 -1.73 -27.13
C SER A 133 12.76 -2.41 -27.14
N ASP A 134 13.70 -1.83 -27.89
CA ASP A 134 15.12 -2.20 -27.77
C ASP A 134 15.73 -1.74 -26.43
N GLY A 135 16.92 -2.25 -26.10
CA GLY A 135 17.55 -2.00 -24.79
C GLY A 135 17.72 -0.52 -24.43
N LYS A 136 18.00 0.37 -25.38
CA LYS A 136 18.16 1.81 -25.16
C LYS A 136 16.82 2.49 -24.82
N GLN A 137 15.76 2.06 -25.44
CA GLN A 137 14.42 2.59 -25.16
C GLN A 137 13.98 2.20 -23.73
N VAL A 138 14.30 0.99 -23.28
CA VAL A 138 14.05 0.55 -21.88
C VAL A 138 14.83 1.43 -20.89
N GLU A 139 16.08 1.78 -21.17
CA GLU A 139 16.87 2.67 -20.30
C GLU A 139 16.26 4.08 -20.20
N ILE A 140 15.75 4.63 -21.30
CA ILE A 140 15.10 5.94 -21.31
C ILE A 140 13.83 5.90 -20.46
N VAL A 141 13.03 4.84 -20.54
CA VAL A 141 11.82 4.75 -19.75
C VAL A 141 12.11 4.53 -18.26
N LYS A 142 13.14 3.74 -17.91
CA LYS A 142 13.63 3.68 -16.53
C LYS A 142 14.05 5.08 -16.02
N TYR A 143 14.74 5.85 -16.85
CA TYR A 143 15.11 7.21 -16.51
C TYR A 143 13.89 8.10 -16.28
N ILE A 144 12.87 8.02 -17.15
CA ILE A 144 11.61 8.76 -16.97
C ILE A 144 10.98 8.41 -15.61
N ILE A 145 10.82 7.11 -15.30
CA ILE A 145 10.21 6.63 -14.06
C ILE A 145 10.99 7.09 -12.81
N ASN A 146 12.31 7.02 -12.85
CA ASN A 146 13.16 7.41 -11.72
C ASN A 146 13.22 8.93 -11.49
N ASN A 147 12.73 9.73 -12.44
CA ASN A 147 12.67 11.19 -12.37
C ASN A 147 11.23 11.74 -12.39
N LEU A 148 10.25 10.91 -12.00
CA LEU A 148 8.88 11.37 -11.75
C LEU A 148 8.83 12.14 -10.42
N ASP A 149 8.03 13.20 -10.41
CA ASP A 149 7.68 13.89 -9.16
C ASP A 149 6.52 13.17 -8.43
N ASN A 150 6.11 13.73 -7.30
CA ASN A 150 5.03 13.19 -6.47
C ASN A 150 3.65 13.16 -7.16
N GLU A 151 3.49 13.90 -8.28
CA GLU A 151 2.28 13.94 -9.10
C GLU A 151 2.38 13.05 -10.35
N ASN A 152 3.41 12.19 -10.43
CA ASN A 152 3.74 11.36 -11.59
C ASN A 152 4.04 12.17 -12.86
N LEU A 153 4.59 13.38 -12.70
CA LEU A 153 5.01 14.21 -13.80
C LEU A 153 6.51 14.07 -14.07
N PHE A 154 6.86 13.97 -15.33
CA PHE A 154 8.23 14.00 -15.83
C PHE A 154 8.46 15.27 -16.64
N THR A 155 9.46 16.07 -16.25
CA THR A 155 9.82 17.29 -16.97
C THR A 155 11.24 17.21 -17.47
N ALA A 156 11.42 17.13 -18.79
CA ALA A 156 12.73 17.17 -19.43
C ALA A 156 12.65 17.69 -20.88
N SER A 157 13.73 18.33 -21.34
CA SER A 157 13.89 18.66 -22.75
C SER A 157 14.34 17.43 -23.54
N TYR A 158 13.94 17.33 -24.80
CA TYR A 158 14.44 16.27 -25.69
C TYR A 158 15.99 16.28 -25.78
N THR A 159 16.60 17.47 -25.78
CA THR A 159 18.05 17.63 -25.81
C THR A 159 18.70 16.90 -24.64
N ASN A 160 18.21 17.11 -23.41
CA ASN A 160 18.77 16.44 -22.22
C ASN A 160 18.70 14.91 -22.31
N ILE A 161 17.58 14.38 -22.83
CA ILE A 161 17.41 12.93 -22.97
C ILE A 161 18.32 12.40 -24.10
N MET A 162 18.40 13.11 -25.20
CA MET A 162 19.25 12.73 -26.33
C MET A 162 20.72 12.69 -25.93
N ASP A 163 21.20 13.69 -25.19
CA ASP A 163 22.58 13.77 -24.72
C ASP A 163 22.90 12.64 -23.73
N ASN A 164 22.00 12.38 -22.77
CA ASN A 164 22.20 11.35 -21.76
C ASN A 164 22.25 9.92 -22.32
N PHE A 165 21.47 9.63 -23.38
CA PHE A 165 21.33 8.30 -23.93
C PHE A 165 21.94 8.12 -25.32
N SER A 166 22.58 9.14 -25.86
CA SER A 166 23.20 9.10 -27.21
C SER A 166 22.24 8.56 -28.27
N ILE A 167 21.04 9.13 -28.35
CA ILE A 167 20.00 8.74 -29.31
C ILE A 167 19.62 9.91 -30.20
N SER A 168 19.09 9.57 -31.40
CA SER A 168 18.61 10.58 -32.35
C SER A 168 17.25 11.13 -31.97
N LYS A 169 16.97 12.38 -32.35
CA LYS A 169 15.66 13.02 -32.14
C LYS A 169 14.50 12.23 -32.73
N PRO A 170 14.59 11.66 -33.96
CA PRO A 170 13.53 10.84 -34.51
C PRO A 170 13.22 9.60 -33.67
N THR A 171 14.26 8.93 -33.14
CA THR A 171 14.11 7.76 -32.26
C THR A 171 13.37 8.12 -30.98
N LEU A 172 13.74 9.25 -30.36
CA LEU A 172 13.08 9.73 -29.15
C LEU A 172 11.61 10.11 -29.40
N ILE A 173 11.32 10.80 -30.52
CA ILE A 173 9.95 11.16 -30.88
C ILE A 173 9.10 9.91 -31.10
N LYS A 174 9.65 8.89 -31.78
CA LYS A 174 8.96 7.62 -32.00
C LYS A 174 8.64 6.95 -30.68
N LEU A 175 9.60 6.86 -29.75
CA LEU A 175 9.38 6.28 -28.43
C LEU A 175 8.27 7.00 -27.66
N PHE A 176 8.29 8.33 -27.62
CA PHE A 176 7.26 9.11 -26.91
C PHE A 176 5.88 8.96 -27.56
N LYS A 177 5.82 8.81 -28.87
CA LYS A 177 4.59 8.52 -29.61
C LYS A 177 4.04 7.13 -29.26
N ASP A 178 4.90 6.12 -29.30
CA ASP A 178 4.54 4.73 -28.93
C ASP A 178 4.04 4.64 -27.47
N LEU A 179 4.69 5.36 -26.55
CA LEU A 179 4.24 5.43 -25.15
C LEU A 179 2.90 6.16 -25.00
N ALA A 180 2.66 7.20 -25.82
CA ALA A 180 1.40 7.93 -25.80
C ALA A 180 0.23 7.11 -26.41
N GLU A 181 0.47 6.40 -27.51
CA GLU A 181 -0.51 5.51 -28.14
C GLU A 181 -0.94 4.36 -27.20
N LYS A 182 -0.03 3.91 -26.32
CA LYS A 182 -0.30 2.91 -25.31
C LYS A 182 -0.83 3.49 -24.00
N ASN A 183 -1.13 4.77 -23.98
CA ASN A 183 -1.60 5.51 -22.80
C ASN A 183 -0.67 5.42 -21.57
N ILE A 184 0.61 5.11 -21.77
CA ILE A 184 1.61 5.03 -20.70
C ILE A 184 2.09 6.43 -20.31
N LEU A 185 2.23 7.31 -21.31
CA LEU A 185 2.73 8.67 -21.12
C LEU A 185 1.84 9.69 -21.83
N THR A 186 1.27 10.64 -21.10
CA THR A 186 0.42 11.70 -21.67
C THR A 186 1.13 13.05 -21.62
N LYS A 187 1.21 13.76 -22.73
CA LYS A 187 1.75 15.11 -22.75
C LYS A 187 0.78 16.08 -22.06
N VAL A 188 1.23 16.73 -20.99
CA VAL A 188 0.44 17.68 -20.19
C VAL A 188 0.68 19.12 -20.68
N GLN A 189 1.95 19.49 -20.88
CA GLN A 189 2.36 20.80 -21.37
C GLN A 189 3.73 20.74 -22.05
N HIS A 190 4.31 21.91 -22.39
CA HIS A 190 5.62 21.96 -23.01
C HIS A 190 6.68 21.32 -22.10
N LYS A 191 7.37 20.27 -22.59
CA LYS A 191 8.39 19.47 -21.88
C LYS A 191 7.91 18.69 -20.67
N THR A 192 6.60 18.66 -20.37
CA THR A 192 6.06 17.96 -19.21
C THR A 192 5.09 16.87 -19.64
N TYR A 193 5.28 15.69 -19.11
CA TYR A 193 4.55 14.47 -19.42
C TYR A 193 4.06 13.83 -18.14
N ARG A 194 2.82 13.33 -18.13
CA ARG A 194 2.27 12.54 -17.01
C ARG A 194 2.44 11.06 -17.31
N PHE A 195 2.94 10.35 -16.35
CA PHE A 195 2.99 8.89 -16.38
C PHE A 195 1.66 8.32 -15.85
N ASN A 196 0.97 7.51 -16.65
CA ASN A 196 -0.35 6.98 -16.35
C ASN A 196 -0.23 5.57 -15.75
N GLU A 197 -0.45 5.44 -14.44
CA GLU A 197 -0.33 4.18 -13.69
C GLU A 197 -1.45 3.19 -14.01
N SER A 198 -2.67 3.68 -14.26
CA SER A 198 -3.87 2.87 -14.44
C SER A 198 -3.86 1.95 -15.67
N THR A 199 -3.00 2.21 -16.66
CA THR A 199 -2.89 1.38 -17.86
C THR A 199 -2.17 0.05 -17.60
N LEU A 200 -1.53 -0.09 -16.43
CA LEU A 200 -0.73 -1.26 -16.05
C LEU A 200 -1.53 -2.31 -15.26
N GLU A 201 -2.77 -1.98 -14.87
CA GLU A 201 -3.66 -2.90 -14.15
C GLU A 201 -4.56 -3.74 -15.08
N SER A 202 -4.56 -3.45 -16.37
CA SER A 202 -5.48 -4.03 -17.38
C SER A 202 -4.82 -4.96 -18.40
N VAL A 203 -3.59 -5.46 -18.15
CA VAL A 203 -2.90 -6.43 -19.01
C VAL A 203 -2.53 -7.67 -18.25
#